data_a6fa23370692213b25f4ba46ed402ec1
#
_entry.id   a6fa23370692213b25f4ba46ed402ec1
#
_cell.length_a   1.000
_cell.length_b   1.000
_cell.length_c   1.000
_cell.angle_alpha   90.00
_cell.angle_beta   90.00
_cell.angle_gamma   90.00
#
_symmetry.space_group_name_H-M   'P 1'
#
loop_
_entity.id
_entity.type
_entity.pdbx_description
1 polymer ?
#
loop_
_entity_poly.entity_id
_entity_poly.type
_entity_poly.pdbx_seq_one_letter_code
_entity_poly.pdbx_strand_id
1 'polypeptide(L)'
;LVYIKIMDEKIQNCRLCNSKKLTDVFNLGKQPPANSLRSKVGQSVPYFSLKLLYCNDCSVTQLDTTVDPKFLFDDYLWVTATSLEANNYSNIFCEEVLKKISKDKPFVLEIASNDGTFLLPFKHKKAKILGVDPAKKIAIEATNNGIPTINNFFNKELAHKIYKEEGNPDILIARNVIPHVKEINSIIEGISEIISNEGIAVIEFHYSKKIIEELHYDSIYHEHL
;
A
#
# COMPACT_ATOMS: atom_id res chain seq x y z
N LEU A 1 -6.61 2.62 31.65
CA LEU A 1 -6.39 3.34 30.39
C LEU A 1 -4.91 3.22 30.05
N VAL A 2 -4.55 2.27 29.18
CA VAL A 2 -3.20 2.21 28.61
C VAL A 2 -3.15 3.30 27.55
N TYR A 3 -2.45 4.40 27.82
CA TYR A 3 -2.08 5.37 26.79
C TYR A 3 -1.04 4.71 25.89
N ILE A 4 -1.47 4.12 24.79
CA ILE A 4 -0.55 3.80 23.69
C ILE A 4 -0.11 5.16 23.15
N LYS A 5 1.16 5.51 23.40
CA LYS A 5 1.77 6.71 22.83
C LYS A 5 1.90 6.43 21.32
N ILE A 6 0.91 6.87 20.55
CA ILE A 6 0.98 6.85 19.08
C ILE A 6 2.12 7.79 18.73
N MET A 7 3.17 7.22 18.13
CA MET A 7 4.34 8.01 17.73
C MET A 7 4.11 8.52 16.31
N ASP A 8 4.11 9.84 16.19
CA ASP A 8 4.29 10.53 14.92
C ASP A 8 5.73 10.99 14.81
N GLU A 9 6.29 10.90 13.64
CA GLU A 9 7.66 11.33 13.33
C GLU A 9 7.61 12.40 12.25
N LYS A 10 8.18 13.58 12.56
CA LYS A 10 8.32 14.64 11.58
C LYS A 10 9.54 14.38 10.72
N ILE A 11 9.35 14.33 9.40
CA ILE A 11 10.46 14.11 8.47
C ILE A 11 11.34 15.38 8.35
N GLN A 12 12.63 15.16 8.18
CA GLN A 12 13.63 16.21 7.96
C GLN A 12 14.16 16.19 6.51
N ASN A 13 14.09 15.04 5.87
CA ASN A 13 14.62 14.78 4.55
C ASN A 13 13.58 14.07 3.68
N CYS A 14 13.76 14.14 2.37
CA CYS A 14 12.97 13.37 1.42
C CYS A 14 13.09 11.86 1.69
N ARG A 15 11.95 11.16 1.78
CA ARG A 15 11.90 9.70 2.01
C ARG A 15 12.54 8.91 0.89
N LEU A 16 12.48 9.42 -0.35
CA LEU A 16 12.97 8.72 -1.53
C LEU A 16 14.47 8.97 -1.77
N CYS A 17 14.91 10.22 -1.83
CA CYS A 17 16.28 10.58 -2.22
C CYS A 17 17.13 11.17 -1.08
N ASN A 18 16.59 11.25 0.14
CA ASN A 18 17.24 11.81 1.32
C ASN A 18 17.66 13.29 1.22
N SER A 19 17.16 14.03 0.23
CA SER A 19 17.43 15.46 0.08
C SER A 19 16.78 16.29 1.19
N LYS A 20 17.46 17.38 1.59
CA LYS A 20 16.93 18.40 2.51
C LYS A 20 16.17 19.51 1.78
N LYS A 21 16.15 19.53 0.44
CA LYS A 21 15.52 20.59 -0.35
C LYS A 21 14.01 20.34 -0.50
N LEU A 22 13.30 20.47 0.61
CA LEU A 22 11.85 20.31 0.67
C LEU A 22 11.17 21.68 0.66
N THR A 23 10.14 21.83 -0.16
CA THR A 23 9.30 23.03 -0.27
C THR A 23 7.88 22.72 0.16
N ASP A 24 7.27 23.61 0.94
CA ASP A 24 5.88 23.52 1.34
C ASP A 24 4.96 23.70 0.12
N VAL A 25 4.03 22.75 -0.08
CA VAL A 25 2.98 22.84 -1.12
C VAL A 25 1.72 23.43 -0.52
N PHE A 26 1.15 22.77 0.48
CA PHE A 26 0.03 23.27 1.27
C PHE A 26 -0.02 22.62 2.66
N ASN A 27 -0.81 23.20 3.56
CA ASN A 27 -0.92 22.75 4.94
C ASN A 27 -2.38 22.84 5.41
N LEU A 28 -2.98 21.69 5.70
CA LEU A 28 -4.35 21.58 6.23
C LEU A 28 -4.39 21.58 7.77
N GLY A 29 -3.27 21.88 8.43
CA GLY A 29 -3.17 21.85 9.88
C GLY A 29 -3.16 20.44 10.44
N LYS A 30 -3.67 20.30 11.68
CA LYS A 30 -3.80 18.98 12.32
C LYS A 30 -5.15 18.37 11.99
N GLN A 31 -5.15 17.15 11.49
CA GLN A 31 -6.35 16.39 11.11
C GLN A 31 -6.37 15.04 11.81
N PRO A 32 -7.55 14.47 12.09
CA PRO A 32 -7.64 13.08 12.53
C PRO A 32 -7.37 12.15 11.34
N PRO A 33 -6.81 10.95 11.54
CA PRO A 33 -6.70 9.96 10.47
C PRO A 33 -8.08 9.59 9.93
N ALA A 34 -8.22 9.48 8.60
CA ALA A 34 -9.51 9.27 7.94
C ALA A 34 -10.25 8.01 8.43
N ASN A 35 -9.51 6.93 8.69
CA ASN A 35 -10.09 5.65 9.14
C ASN A 35 -10.28 5.53 10.65
N SER A 36 -9.97 6.60 11.42
CA SER A 36 -10.23 6.66 12.87
C SER A 36 -11.67 7.04 13.17
N LEU A 37 -12.61 6.21 12.74
CA LEU A 37 -14.05 6.47 12.94
C LEU A 37 -14.41 6.48 14.41
N ARG A 38 -15.29 7.42 14.80
CA ARG A 38 -15.82 7.53 16.17
C ARG A 38 -17.04 6.65 16.34
N SER A 39 -17.04 5.83 17.36
CA SER A 39 -18.21 5.01 17.73
C SER A 39 -19.23 5.79 18.57
N LYS A 40 -18.81 6.92 19.17
CA LYS A 40 -19.66 7.76 20.06
C LYS A 40 -19.36 9.23 19.85
N VAL A 41 -20.40 10.07 19.98
CA VAL A 41 -20.25 11.54 20.03
C VAL A 41 -19.33 11.92 21.19
N GLY A 42 -18.39 12.84 20.97
CA GLY A 42 -17.42 13.28 21.98
C GLY A 42 -16.22 12.35 22.20
N GLN A 43 -16.12 11.23 21.50
CA GLN A 43 -14.93 10.38 21.57
C GLN A 43 -13.70 11.15 21.05
N SER A 44 -12.63 11.16 21.85
CA SER A 44 -11.35 11.74 21.45
C SER A 44 -10.67 10.83 20.43
N VAL A 45 -10.08 11.44 19.41
CA VAL A 45 -9.20 10.80 18.44
C VAL A 45 -7.90 11.60 18.36
N PRO A 46 -6.77 10.98 18.02
CA PRO A 46 -5.52 11.71 17.81
C PRO A 46 -5.61 12.61 16.56
N TYR A 47 -4.78 13.66 16.55
CA TYR A 47 -4.65 14.59 15.43
C TYR A 47 -3.18 14.67 15.02
N PHE A 48 -2.90 14.53 13.73
CA PHE A 48 -1.56 14.61 13.15
C PHE A 48 -1.46 15.72 12.13
N SER A 49 -0.24 16.21 11.86
CA SER A 49 0.01 17.19 10.80
C SER A 49 -0.40 16.61 9.45
N LEU A 50 -1.14 17.39 8.67
CA LEU A 50 -1.49 17.07 7.29
C LEU A 50 -0.95 18.18 6.37
N LYS A 51 0.34 18.10 6.09
CA LYS A 51 1.09 19.06 5.31
C LYS A 51 1.84 18.37 4.19
N LEU A 52 1.62 18.81 2.96
CA LEU A 52 2.28 18.29 1.76
C LEU A 52 3.57 19.08 1.47
N LEU A 53 4.65 18.34 1.24
CA LEU A 53 5.95 18.83 0.84
C LEU A 53 6.28 18.34 -0.56
N TYR A 54 7.07 19.14 -1.29
CA TYR A 54 7.66 18.78 -2.59
C TYR A 54 9.17 18.72 -2.47
N CYS A 55 9.77 17.66 -2.98
CA CYS A 55 11.23 17.53 -3.05
C CYS A 55 11.77 18.14 -4.35
N ASN A 56 12.61 19.17 -4.23
CA ASN A 56 13.18 19.87 -5.40
C ASN A 56 14.23 19.05 -6.15
N ASP A 57 14.77 17.98 -5.57
CA ASP A 57 15.80 17.16 -6.21
C ASP A 57 15.20 15.94 -6.97
N CYS A 58 14.16 15.28 -6.46
CA CYS A 58 13.57 14.11 -7.12
C CYS A 58 12.10 14.26 -7.52
N SER A 59 11.50 15.43 -7.28
CA SER A 59 10.12 15.78 -7.67
C SER A 59 9.01 14.95 -6.99
N VAL A 60 9.32 14.17 -5.95
CA VAL A 60 8.29 13.48 -5.19
C VAL A 60 7.54 14.46 -4.29
N THR A 61 6.22 14.26 -4.16
CA THR A 61 5.42 14.89 -3.11
C THR A 61 5.27 13.93 -1.93
N GLN A 62 5.25 14.43 -0.70
CA GLN A 62 5.20 13.61 0.51
C GLN A 62 4.61 14.39 1.69
N LEU A 63 4.02 13.69 2.66
CA LEU A 63 3.61 14.34 3.91
C LEU A 63 4.81 14.65 4.80
N ASP A 64 4.69 15.72 5.59
CA ASP A 64 5.75 16.15 6.53
C ASP A 64 5.83 15.26 7.78
N THR A 65 4.85 14.39 7.99
CA THR A 65 4.71 13.58 9.19
C THR A 65 4.42 12.12 8.83
N THR A 66 5.14 11.20 9.48
CA THR A 66 4.85 9.76 9.44
C THR A 66 4.02 9.40 10.67
N VAL A 67 2.85 8.86 10.48
CA VAL A 67 2.07 8.22 11.55
C VAL A 67 2.46 6.74 11.62
N ASP A 68 2.47 6.16 12.82
CA ASP A 68 2.80 4.74 13.00
C ASP A 68 1.92 3.86 12.08
N PRO A 69 2.51 3.09 11.14
CA PRO A 69 1.75 2.24 10.22
C PRO A 69 0.84 1.22 10.93
N LYS A 70 1.23 0.72 12.11
CA LYS A 70 0.39 -0.19 12.90
C LYS A 70 -0.89 0.49 13.34
N PHE A 71 -0.79 1.76 13.77
CA PHE A 71 -1.98 2.53 14.14
C PHE A 71 -2.93 2.74 12.95
N LEU A 72 -2.38 2.91 11.74
CA LEU A 72 -3.19 3.17 10.55
C LEU A 72 -3.82 1.90 9.97
N PHE A 73 -3.13 0.74 10.04
CA PHE A 73 -3.46 -0.44 9.22
C PHE A 73 -3.76 -1.73 10.00
N ASP A 74 -3.43 -1.86 11.30
CA ASP A 74 -3.72 -3.09 12.06
C ASP A 74 -5.23 -3.42 12.14
N ASP A 75 -6.07 -2.39 12.27
CA ASP A 75 -7.54 -2.48 12.26
C ASP A 75 -8.12 -1.76 11.03
N TYR A 76 -7.58 -2.04 9.85
CA TYR A 76 -8.02 -1.42 8.61
C TYR A 76 -9.45 -1.82 8.27
N LEU A 77 -10.29 -0.81 7.95
CA LEU A 77 -11.73 -0.98 7.80
C LEU A 77 -12.16 -1.29 6.36
N TRP A 78 -11.34 -0.92 5.38
CA TRP A 78 -11.68 -1.09 3.97
C TRP A 78 -11.50 -2.56 3.54
N VAL A 79 -12.57 -3.14 2.99
CA VAL A 79 -12.56 -4.48 2.38
C VAL A 79 -12.93 -4.34 0.92
N THR A 80 -12.03 -4.75 0.02
CA THR A 80 -12.14 -4.50 -1.43
C THR A 80 -13.38 -5.17 -2.04
N ALA A 81 -13.73 -6.37 -1.61
CA ALA A 81 -14.90 -7.11 -2.10
C ALA A 81 -16.25 -6.41 -1.85
N THR A 82 -16.31 -5.41 -0.97
CA THR A 82 -17.53 -4.63 -0.73
C THR A 82 -17.89 -3.69 -1.88
N SER A 83 -16.92 -3.39 -2.78
CA SER A 83 -17.15 -2.59 -3.98
C SER A 83 -17.43 -3.48 -5.20
N LEU A 84 -18.61 -3.31 -5.80
CA LEU A 84 -18.97 -4.01 -7.04
C LEU A 84 -18.05 -3.61 -8.19
N GLU A 85 -17.68 -2.34 -8.26
CA GLU A 85 -16.77 -1.79 -9.26
C GLU A 85 -15.38 -2.42 -9.15
N ALA A 86 -14.86 -2.57 -7.92
CA ALA A 86 -13.56 -3.21 -7.69
C ALA A 86 -13.60 -4.70 -8.11
N ASN A 87 -14.67 -5.41 -7.81
CA ASN A 87 -14.86 -6.80 -8.25
C ASN A 87 -14.90 -6.92 -9.78
N ASN A 88 -15.64 -6.05 -10.47
CA ASN A 88 -15.69 -6.05 -11.93
C ASN A 88 -14.32 -5.70 -12.53
N TYR A 89 -13.68 -4.67 -11.99
CA TYR A 89 -12.37 -4.24 -12.46
C TYR A 89 -11.28 -5.29 -12.22
N SER A 90 -11.34 -6.06 -11.15
CA SER A 90 -10.34 -7.12 -10.87
C SER A 90 -10.22 -8.15 -12.00
N ASN A 91 -11.34 -8.48 -12.66
CA ASN A 91 -11.33 -9.40 -13.80
C ASN A 91 -10.67 -8.76 -15.03
N ILE A 92 -11.02 -7.51 -15.35
CA ILE A 92 -10.41 -6.75 -16.46
C ILE A 92 -8.91 -6.58 -16.21
N PHE A 93 -8.54 -6.20 -14.98
CA PHE A 93 -7.15 -6.04 -14.55
C PHE A 93 -6.35 -7.33 -14.75
N CYS A 94 -6.88 -8.47 -14.30
CA CYS A 94 -6.24 -9.77 -14.47
C CYS A 94 -5.98 -10.09 -15.96
N GLU A 95 -6.97 -9.88 -16.82
CA GLU A 95 -6.83 -10.13 -18.26
C GLU A 95 -5.77 -9.23 -18.91
N GLU A 96 -5.75 -7.93 -18.56
CA GLU A 96 -4.78 -6.98 -19.10
C GLU A 96 -3.34 -7.30 -18.62
N VAL A 97 -3.18 -7.70 -17.36
CA VAL A 97 -1.87 -8.07 -16.81
C VAL A 97 -1.36 -9.36 -17.44
N LEU A 98 -2.21 -10.38 -17.59
CA LEU A 98 -1.80 -11.66 -18.20
C LEU A 98 -1.39 -11.52 -19.68
N LYS A 99 -1.90 -10.52 -20.41
CA LYS A 99 -1.44 -10.23 -21.79
C LYS A 99 0.01 -9.74 -21.85
N LYS A 100 0.59 -9.29 -20.73
CA LYS A 100 1.96 -8.76 -20.67
C LYS A 100 3.02 -9.82 -20.40
N ILE A 101 2.62 -11.05 -20.15
CA ILE A 101 3.52 -12.15 -19.81
C ILE A 101 3.17 -13.38 -20.63
N SER A 102 4.20 -14.14 -21.06
CA SER A 102 4.01 -15.33 -21.93
C SER A 102 3.89 -16.64 -21.14
N LYS A 103 3.94 -16.61 -19.80
CA LYS A 103 3.93 -17.80 -18.96
C LYS A 103 2.51 -18.31 -18.70
N ASP A 104 2.26 -19.59 -18.98
CA ASP A 104 0.94 -20.22 -18.86
C ASP A 104 0.40 -20.23 -17.41
N LYS A 105 1.26 -20.50 -16.43
CA LYS A 105 0.90 -20.54 -15.01
C LYS A 105 1.86 -19.65 -14.20
N PRO A 106 1.69 -18.33 -14.26
CA PRO A 106 2.58 -17.43 -13.55
C PRO A 106 2.40 -17.54 -12.03
N PHE A 107 3.47 -17.23 -11.30
CA PHE A 107 3.36 -16.92 -9.88
C PHE A 107 3.04 -15.43 -9.70
N VAL A 108 1.94 -15.12 -9.05
CA VAL A 108 1.44 -13.76 -8.80
C VAL A 108 1.54 -13.46 -7.31
N LEU A 109 2.31 -12.44 -6.96
CA LEU A 109 2.43 -11.91 -5.60
C LEU A 109 1.77 -10.53 -5.54
N GLU A 110 0.85 -10.31 -4.60
CA GLU A 110 0.24 -9.00 -4.38
C GLU A 110 0.61 -8.45 -3.00
N ILE A 111 1.16 -7.23 -2.98
CA ILE A 111 1.48 -6.46 -1.78
C ILE A 111 0.25 -5.64 -1.38
N ALA A 112 -0.12 -5.67 -0.10
CA ALA A 112 -1.37 -5.12 0.44
C ALA A 112 -2.59 -5.70 -0.28
N SER A 113 -2.64 -7.05 -0.33
CA SER A 113 -3.63 -7.80 -1.11
C SER A 113 -5.06 -7.68 -0.57
N ASN A 114 -5.23 -7.08 0.60
CA ASN A 114 -6.52 -6.97 1.28
C ASN A 114 -7.20 -8.36 1.39
N ASP A 115 -8.44 -8.48 1.02
CA ASP A 115 -9.21 -9.74 1.03
C ASP A 115 -8.92 -10.67 -0.17
N GLY A 116 -7.96 -10.30 -1.02
CA GLY A 116 -7.55 -11.06 -2.19
C GLY A 116 -8.46 -10.91 -3.42
N THR A 117 -9.34 -9.93 -3.45
CA THR A 117 -10.25 -9.66 -4.58
C THR A 117 -9.51 -9.59 -5.92
N PHE A 118 -8.32 -8.98 -5.97
CA PHE A 118 -7.53 -8.89 -7.20
C PHE A 118 -6.69 -10.14 -7.50
N LEU A 119 -6.42 -11.00 -6.51
CA LEU A 119 -5.76 -12.30 -6.72
C LEU A 119 -6.73 -13.39 -7.20
N LEU A 120 -8.01 -13.29 -6.86
CA LEU A 120 -9.01 -14.31 -7.16
C LEU A 120 -9.14 -14.61 -8.67
N PRO A 121 -9.21 -13.61 -9.59
CA PRO A 121 -9.25 -13.89 -11.04
C PRO A 121 -8.00 -14.63 -11.54
N PHE A 122 -6.80 -14.34 -11.03
CA PHE A 122 -5.57 -15.07 -11.39
C PHE A 122 -5.64 -16.53 -10.92
N LYS A 123 -6.17 -16.77 -9.71
CA LYS A 123 -6.43 -18.15 -9.22
C LYS A 123 -7.35 -18.92 -10.15
N HIS A 124 -8.44 -18.30 -10.62
CA HIS A 124 -9.36 -18.92 -11.58
C HIS A 124 -8.68 -19.24 -12.92
N LYS A 125 -7.67 -18.48 -13.32
CA LYS A 125 -6.80 -18.74 -14.50
C LYS A 125 -5.65 -19.72 -14.17
N LYS A 126 -5.70 -20.40 -12.99
CA LYS A 126 -4.72 -21.40 -12.54
C LYS A 126 -3.30 -20.87 -12.29
N ALA A 127 -3.14 -19.59 -12.08
CA ALA A 127 -1.90 -19.00 -11.58
C ALA A 127 -1.63 -19.46 -10.14
N LYS A 128 -0.35 -19.59 -9.75
CA LYS A 128 0.05 -19.63 -8.35
C LYS A 128 -0.14 -18.21 -7.78
N ILE A 129 -0.79 -18.08 -6.62
CA ILE A 129 -1.06 -16.77 -6.02
C ILE A 129 -0.57 -16.72 -4.58
N LEU A 130 -0.13 -15.54 -4.14
CA LEU A 130 0.20 -15.23 -2.76
C LEU A 130 -0.11 -13.76 -2.48
N GLY A 131 -0.82 -13.50 -1.37
CA GLY A 131 -1.05 -12.17 -0.84
C GLY A 131 -0.10 -11.86 0.33
N VAL A 132 0.17 -10.59 0.54
CA VAL A 132 0.79 -10.05 1.75
C VAL A 132 -0.05 -8.88 2.23
N ASP A 133 -0.57 -8.94 3.47
CA ASP A 133 -1.39 -7.85 4.02
C ASP A 133 -1.15 -7.70 5.53
N PRO A 134 -0.92 -6.47 6.05
CA PRO A 134 -0.69 -6.25 7.47
C PRO A 134 -1.96 -6.37 8.32
N ALA A 135 -3.15 -6.15 7.75
CA ALA A 135 -4.43 -6.19 8.45
C ALA A 135 -4.82 -7.63 8.82
N LYS A 136 -4.54 -8.02 10.06
CA LYS A 136 -4.66 -9.41 10.52
C LYS A 136 -6.02 -10.05 10.24
N LYS A 137 -7.11 -9.36 10.51
CA LYS A 137 -8.47 -9.87 10.31
C LYS A 137 -8.73 -10.18 8.83
N ILE A 138 -8.33 -9.24 7.96
CA ILE A 138 -8.51 -9.33 6.51
C ILE A 138 -7.63 -10.45 5.93
N ALA A 139 -6.37 -10.55 6.34
CA ALA A 139 -5.46 -11.60 5.89
C ALA A 139 -5.96 -13.02 6.28
N ILE A 140 -6.53 -13.18 7.48
CA ILE A 140 -7.14 -14.43 7.92
C ILE A 140 -8.37 -14.75 7.06
N GLU A 141 -9.24 -13.77 6.80
CA GLU A 141 -10.43 -13.95 5.98
C GLU A 141 -10.06 -14.32 4.54
N ALA A 142 -9.09 -13.62 3.92
CA ALA A 142 -8.56 -13.96 2.60
C ALA A 142 -8.08 -15.42 2.55
N THR A 143 -7.30 -15.85 3.56
CA THR A 143 -6.79 -17.22 3.62
C THR A 143 -7.92 -18.26 3.77
N ASN A 144 -8.92 -17.99 4.60
CA ASN A 144 -10.09 -18.85 4.76
C ASN A 144 -10.91 -18.97 3.46
N ASN A 145 -10.93 -17.92 2.65
CA ASN A 145 -11.54 -17.88 1.32
C ASN A 145 -10.64 -18.49 0.22
N GLY A 146 -9.53 -19.10 0.62
CA GLY A 146 -8.62 -19.82 -0.27
C GLY A 146 -7.65 -18.93 -1.04
N ILE A 147 -7.39 -17.72 -0.57
CA ILE A 147 -6.33 -16.83 -1.07
C ILE A 147 -5.19 -16.87 -0.04
N PRO A 148 -4.11 -17.64 -0.26
CA PRO A 148 -2.99 -17.71 0.68
C PRO A 148 -2.45 -16.29 0.93
N THR A 149 -2.43 -15.85 2.19
CA THR A 149 -2.03 -14.48 2.54
C THR A 149 -1.14 -14.48 3.78
N ILE A 150 0.05 -13.88 3.64
CA ILE A 150 0.98 -13.67 4.75
C ILE A 150 0.55 -12.41 5.49
N ASN A 151 0.25 -12.53 6.78
CA ASN A 151 -0.06 -11.38 7.61
C ASN A 151 1.22 -10.69 8.07
N ASN A 152 1.69 -9.72 7.30
CA ASN A 152 2.87 -8.89 7.60
C ASN A 152 2.90 -7.64 6.73
N PHE A 153 3.71 -6.65 7.11
CA PHE A 153 4.14 -5.59 6.19
C PHE A 153 5.17 -6.15 5.21
N PHE A 154 5.01 -5.84 3.91
CA PHE A 154 6.01 -6.20 2.92
C PHE A 154 7.24 -5.29 3.06
N ASN A 155 8.41 -5.89 3.07
CA ASN A 155 9.71 -5.24 3.12
C ASN A 155 10.77 -6.17 2.49
N LYS A 156 12.02 -5.73 2.45
CA LYS A 156 13.13 -6.50 1.89
C LYS A 156 13.32 -7.86 2.57
N GLU A 157 13.21 -7.92 3.89
CA GLU A 157 13.40 -9.16 4.67
C GLU A 157 12.31 -10.17 4.34
N LEU A 158 11.06 -9.73 4.25
CA LEU A 158 9.95 -10.60 3.87
C LEU A 158 10.06 -11.05 2.41
N ALA A 159 10.48 -10.17 1.50
CA ALA A 159 10.74 -10.52 0.10
C ALA A 159 11.74 -11.67 0.01
N HIS A 160 12.85 -11.59 0.74
CA HIS A 160 13.85 -12.63 0.78
C HIS A 160 13.33 -13.98 1.34
N LYS A 161 12.47 -13.92 2.37
CA LYS A 161 11.81 -15.12 2.93
C LYS A 161 10.88 -15.75 1.87
N ILE A 162 10.03 -14.96 1.23
CA ILE A 162 9.12 -15.43 0.17
C ILE A 162 9.91 -16.05 -0.97
N TYR A 163 11.00 -15.43 -1.40
CA TYR A 163 11.87 -15.99 -2.43
C TYR A 163 12.37 -17.40 -2.08
N LYS A 164 12.80 -17.62 -0.84
CA LYS A 164 13.29 -18.92 -0.39
C LYS A 164 12.22 -20.00 -0.32
N GLU A 165 11.01 -19.63 0.08
CA GLU A 165 9.91 -20.55 0.33
C GLU A 165 9.06 -20.81 -0.93
N GLU A 166 8.85 -19.79 -1.76
CA GLU A 166 7.87 -19.78 -2.85
C GLU A 166 8.51 -19.59 -4.24
N GLY A 167 9.73 -19.04 -4.30
CA GLY A 167 10.43 -18.66 -5.52
C GLY A 167 10.13 -17.22 -5.97
N ASN A 168 10.57 -16.89 -7.19
CA ASN A 168 10.37 -15.56 -7.78
C ASN A 168 8.97 -15.41 -8.38
N PRO A 169 8.21 -14.37 -8.04
CA PRO A 169 6.99 -14.06 -8.75
C PRO A 169 7.27 -13.60 -10.18
N ASP A 170 6.43 -14.04 -11.09
CA ASP A 170 6.42 -13.58 -12.48
C ASP A 170 5.63 -12.27 -12.62
N ILE A 171 4.66 -12.08 -11.73
CA ILE A 171 3.84 -10.87 -11.64
C ILE A 171 3.84 -10.43 -10.17
N LEU A 172 4.30 -9.21 -9.94
CA LEU A 172 4.20 -8.56 -8.63
C LEU A 172 3.25 -7.38 -8.74
N ILE A 173 2.24 -7.35 -7.88
CA ILE A 173 1.19 -6.33 -7.87
C ILE A 173 1.32 -5.50 -6.60
N ALA A 174 1.28 -4.17 -6.73
CA ALA A 174 1.23 -3.23 -5.62
C ALA A 174 0.25 -2.10 -5.95
N ARG A 175 -0.99 -2.21 -5.48
CA ARG A 175 -2.06 -1.27 -5.82
C ARG A 175 -2.43 -0.44 -4.61
N ASN A 176 -2.38 0.89 -4.77
CA ASN A 176 -2.72 1.87 -3.73
C ASN A 176 -2.05 1.56 -2.38
N VAL A 177 -0.79 1.16 -2.40
CA VAL A 177 0.00 0.83 -1.20
C VAL A 177 1.28 1.65 -1.10
N ILE A 178 1.95 1.95 -2.22
CA ILE A 178 3.24 2.65 -2.21
C ILE A 178 3.17 4.01 -1.49
N PRO A 179 2.13 4.85 -1.70
CA PRO A 179 2.01 6.11 -0.97
C PRO A 179 1.83 5.95 0.55
N HIS A 180 1.35 4.80 1.00
CA HIS A 180 1.10 4.52 2.42
C HIS A 180 2.33 4.00 3.19
N VAL A 181 3.47 3.82 2.52
CA VAL A 181 4.62 3.14 3.08
C VAL A 181 5.59 4.10 3.73
N LYS A 182 5.96 3.83 5.00
CA LYS A 182 6.99 4.58 5.71
C LYS A 182 8.37 4.41 5.05
N GLU A 183 8.77 3.18 4.76
CA GLU A 183 10.10 2.79 4.30
C GLU A 183 10.07 2.40 2.81
N ILE A 184 9.79 3.38 1.95
CA ILE A 184 9.60 3.15 0.51
C ILE A 184 10.80 2.45 -0.15
N ASN A 185 12.03 2.82 0.21
CA ASN A 185 13.22 2.21 -0.38
C ASN A 185 13.33 0.73 -0.05
N SER A 186 12.95 0.30 1.16
CA SER A 186 12.94 -1.12 1.54
C SER A 186 11.93 -1.94 0.72
N ILE A 187 10.76 -1.36 0.40
CA ILE A 187 9.80 -2.03 -0.48
C ILE A 187 10.33 -2.14 -1.90
N ILE A 188 10.88 -1.07 -2.45
CA ILE A 188 11.41 -1.06 -3.82
C ILE A 188 12.60 -2.05 -3.95
N GLU A 189 13.50 -2.09 -2.97
CA GLU A 189 14.57 -3.09 -2.92
C GLU A 189 14.00 -4.50 -2.84
N GLY A 190 13.00 -4.74 -1.99
CA GLY A 190 12.33 -6.04 -1.89
C GLY A 190 11.68 -6.47 -3.20
N ILE A 191 11.00 -5.56 -3.90
CA ILE A 191 10.42 -5.82 -5.22
C ILE A 191 11.52 -6.18 -6.23
N SER A 192 12.59 -5.39 -6.28
CA SER A 192 13.71 -5.58 -7.21
C SER A 192 14.44 -6.91 -7.00
N GLU A 193 14.57 -7.36 -5.76
CA GLU A 193 15.28 -8.61 -5.42
C GLU A 193 14.43 -9.87 -5.64
N ILE A 194 13.10 -9.76 -5.50
CA ILE A 194 12.24 -10.95 -5.57
C ILE A 194 11.69 -11.22 -6.96
N ILE A 195 11.47 -10.20 -7.79
CA ILE A 195 10.83 -10.38 -9.10
C ILE A 195 11.71 -11.25 -10.02
N SER A 196 11.09 -12.11 -10.83
CA SER A 196 11.84 -12.91 -11.81
C SER A 196 12.42 -12.02 -12.92
N ASN A 197 13.47 -12.50 -13.60
CA ASN A 197 14.15 -11.72 -14.66
C ASN A 197 13.21 -11.30 -15.81
N GLU A 198 12.23 -12.15 -16.13
CA GLU A 198 11.20 -11.89 -17.14
C GLU A 198 9.88 -11.40 -16.51
N GLY A 199 9.90 -11.12 -15.20
CA GLY A 199 8.73 -10.73 -14.43
C GLY A 199 8.37 -9.26 -14.62
N ILE A 200 7.12 -8.93 -14.31
CA ILE A 200 6.60 -7.57 -14.35
C ILE A 200 6.11 -7.12 -12.98
N ALA A 201 6.42 -5.88 -12.62
CA ALA A 201 5.81 -5.19 -11.50
C ALA A 201 4.67 -4.28 -11.99
N VAL A 202 3.47 -4.47 -11.46
CA VAL A 202 2.29 -3.67 -11.76
C VAL A 202 1.99 -2.81 -10.55
N ILE A 203 2.25 -1.51 -10.66
CA ILE A 203 2.13 -0.56 -9.54
C ILE A 203 1.05 0.47 -9.89
N GLU A 204 0.07 0.62 -9.01
CA GLU A 204 -1.02 1.60 -9.12
C GLU A 204 -1.02 2.52 -7.90
N PHE A 205 -1.08 3.83 -8.13
CA PHE A 205 -1.19 4.86 -7.10
C PHE A 205 -1.73 6.16 -7.67
N HIS A 206 -2.11 7.09 -6.77
CA HIS A 206 -2.62 8.40 -7.16
C HIS A 206 -1.56 9.25 -7.86
N TYR A 207 -1.97 9.96 -8.91
CA TYR A 207 -1.09 10.86 -9.63
C TYR A 207 -1.08 12.24 -8.98
N SER A 208 -0.02 12.58 -8.26
CA SER A 208 0.09 13.80 -7.44
C SER A 208 -0.16 15.10 -8.21
N LYS A 209 0.24 15.17 -9.49
CA LYS A 209 -0.05 16.34 -10.34
C LYS A 209 -1.55 16.58 -10.44
N LYS A 210 -2.35 15.52 -10.64
CA LYS A 210 -3.82 15.62 -10.69
C LYS A 210 -4.43 15.98 -9.35
N ILE A 211 -3.91 15.45 -8.25
CA ILE A 211 -4.33 15.82 -6.90
C ILE A 211 -4.20 17.34 -6.70
N ILE A 212 -3.08 17.93 -7.14
CA ILE A 212 -2.82 19.36 -7.00
C ILE A 212 -3.67 20.18 -7.99
N GLU A 213 -3.66 19.83 -9.28
CA GLU A 213 -4.35 20.60 -10.34
C GLU A 213 -5.88 20.57 -10.20
N GLU A 214 -6.43 19.44 -9.74
CA GLU A 214 -7.87 19.24 -9.60
C GLU A 214 -8.37 19.42 -8.15
N LEU A 215 -7.49 19.87 -7.25
CA LEU A 215 -7.78 20.15 -5.83
C LEU A 215 -8.32 18.94 -5.06
N HIS A 216 -7.84 17.72 -5.38
CA HIS A 216 -8.17 16.49 -4.67
C HIS A 216 -7.37 16.36 -3.36
N TYR A 217 -7.21 17.45 -2.63
CA TYR A 217 -6.37 17.54 -1.42
C TYR A 217 -6.85 16.63 -0.28
N ASP A 218 -8.10 16.21 -0.29
CA ASP A 218 -8.66 15.22 0.62
C ASP A 218 -8.11 13.80 0.38
N SER A 219 -7.49 13.53 -0.77
CA SER A 219 -6.90 12.22 -1.08
C SER A 219 -5.64 11.91 -0.27
N ILE A 220 -4.99 12.92 0.35
CA ILE A 220 -3.71 12.76 1.06
C ILE A 220 -3.84 12.37 2.54
N TYR A 221 -5.02 12.10 3.04
CA TYR A 221 -5.36 12.01 4.47
C TYR A 221 -4.63 10.91 5.27
N HIS A 222 -4.05 9.91 4.64
CA HIS A 222 -3.27 8.84 5.28
C HIS A 222 -2.06 8.40 4.47
N GLU A 223 -1.67 9.19 3.48
CA GLU A 223 -0.48 8.96 2.68
C GLU A 223 0.80 9.25 3.48
N HIS A 224 1.94 8.79 2.96
CA HIS A 224 3.26 9.22 3.38
C HIS A 224 4.01 9.87 2.22
N LEU A 225 3.64 9.49 0.98
CA LEU A 225 4.17 10.04 -0.27
C LEU A 225 3.07 10.66 -1.10
#